data_983e59ded4963a04e3a302a74a9b1c3f
#
_entry.id   983e59ded4963a04e3a302a74a9b1c3f
#
_cell.length_a   1.000
_cell.length_b   1.000
_cell.length_c   1.000
_cell.angle_alpha   90.00
_cell.angle_beta   90.00
_cell.angle_gamma   90.00
#
_symmetry.space_group_name_H-M   'P 1'
#
loop_
_entity.id
_entity.type
_entity.pdbx_description
1 polymer ?
#
loop_
_entity_poly.entity_id
_entity_poly.type
_entity_poly.pdbx_seq_one_letter_code
_entity_poly.pdbx_strand_id
1 'polypeptide(L)'
;MKKRTLTVLVIVLVCTFLTACSKEIDTVTESVNEKESSVIKNPTVLEDTIEIVFPEQFEGLSGYDEEALVDYLKENSDGNYQKIECIDGQVNMVATQEEIEYWKGYVEKHIDDQKAVLTGINQKYDMCCNDSYNTINMYYDQELSFKKAFSCVGKTAIYCAMYQILDGNPDYSIQTNFISDF
;
A
#
# COMPACT_ATOMS: atom_id res chain seq x y z
N MET A 1 -22.40 19.50 -28.15
CA MET A 1 -22.31 19.63 -26.69
C MET A 1 -20.84 19.60 -26.29
N LYS A 2 -20.33 20.64 -25.61
CA LYS A 2 -18.91 20.75 -25.26
C LYS A 2 -18.66 19.97 -23.97
N LYS A 3 -17.87 18.89 -24.03
CA LYS A 3 -17.36 18.17 -22.85
C LYS A 3 -16.46 19.12 -22.07
N ARG A 4 -16.85 19.45 -20.86
CA ARG A 4 -15.98 20.18 -19.92
C ARG A 4 -15.27 19.14 -19.05
N THR A 5 -14.03 18.84 -19.40
CA THR A 5 -13.14 18.05 -18.54
C THR A 5 -12.66 18.98 -17.45
N LEU A 6 -13.11 18.78 -16.22
CA LEU A 6 -12.61 19.47 -15.05
C LEU A 6 -11.43 18.67 -14.49
N THR A 7 -10.22 19.05 -14.89
CA THR A 7 -9.01 18.48 -14.30
C THR A 7 -8.82 19.13 -12.94
N VAL A 8 -9.14 18.42 -11.87
CA VAL A 8 -8.86 18.85 -10.50
C VAL A 8 -7.53 18.27 -10.11
N LEU A 9 -6.51 19.13 -10.07
CA LEU A 9 -5.21 18.81 -9.48
C LEU A 9 -5.43 18.70 -7.96
N VAL A 10 -5.56 17.50 -7.44
CA VAL A 10 -5.70 17.28 -6.00
C VAL A 10 -4.31 17.34 -5.38
N ILE A 11 -3.97 18.52 -4.84
CA ILE A 11 -2.89 18.67 -3.86
C ILE A 11 -3.37 17.94 -2.61
N VAL A 12 -2.65 16.91 -2.20
CA VAL A 12 -2.92 16.12 -1.00
C VAL A 12 -2.87 17.04 0.22
N LEU A 13 -4.03 17.39 0.74
CA LEU A 13 -4.15 18.07 2.03
C LEU A 13 -4.25 16.97 3.10
N VAL A 14 -3.13 16.68 3.73
CA VAL A 14 -3.04 15.79 4.88
C VAL A 14 -3.76 16.45 6.05
N CYS A 15 -4.95 15.98 6.40
CA CYS A 15 -5.61 16.31 7.65
C CYS A 15 -5.12 15.36 8.73
N THR A 16 -4.20 15.85 9.56
CA THR A 16 -3.76 15.23 10.80
C THR A 16 -4.92 15.12 11.79
N PHE A 17 -5.33 13.92 12.11
CA PHE A 17 -6.11 13.64 13.33
C PHE A 17 -5.17 13.06 14.38
N LEU A 18 -4.70 13.94 15.26
CA LEU A 18 -4.09 13.58 16.53
C LEU A 18 -5.21 13.09 17.48
N THR A 19 -5.17 11.84 17.85
CA THR A 19 -5.81 11.36 19.09
C THR A 19 -4.77 10.64 19.90
N ALA A 20 -4.26 11.36 20.90
CA ALA A 20 -3.41 10.83 21.95
C ALA A 20 -4.19 9.82 22.79
N CYS A 21 -3.64 8.64 23.01
CA CYS A 21 -3.96 7.79 24.13
C CYS A 21 -2.67 7.22 24.69
N SER A 22 -2.21 7.88 25.76
CA SER A 22 -1.15 7.37 26.63
C SER A 22 -1.70 6.20 27.45
N LYS A 23 -0.99 5.08 27.45
CA LYS A 23 -1.03 4.09 28.53
C LYS A 23 0.38 3.68 28.88
N GLU A 24 0.78 4.07 30.08
CA GLU A 24 1.89 3.50 30.81
C GLU A 24 1.64 2.01 31.05
N ILE A 25 2.64 1.18 30.79
CA ILE A 25 2.70 -0.18 31.33
C ILE A 25 4.11 -0.44 31.84
N ASP A 26 4.11 -0.90 33.06
CA ASP A 26 5.23 -1.19 33.94
C ASP A 26 6.23 -2.22 33.36
N THR A 27 7.48 -1.95 33.74
CA THR A 27 8.64 -2.81 33.68
C THR A 27 8.45 -4.11 34.45
N VAL A 28 8.58 -5.25 33.78
CA VAL A 28 8.94 -6.51 34.43
C VAL A 28 10.11 -7.13 33.70
N THR A 29 11.22 -7.14 34.42
CA THR A 29 12.46 -7.85 34.09
C THR A 29 12.31 -9.32 34.43
N GLU A 30 12.46 -10.24 33.48
CA GLU A 30 12.88 -11.60 33.79
C GLU A 30 13.79 -12.16 32.71
N SER A 31 15.00 -12.43 33.16
CA SER A 31 16.03 -13.20 32.47
C SER A 31 15.63 -14.66 32.45
N VAL A 32 15.91 -15.43 31.37
CA VAL A 32 16.50 -16.78 31.45
C VAL A 32 16.75 -17.42 30.08
N ASN A 33 18.01 -17.75 29.85
CA ASN A 33 18.58 -18.92 29.16
C ASN A 33 18.46 -19.13 27.66
N GLU A 34 19.65 -18.91 27.08
CA GLU A 34 20.19 -19.57 25.89
C GLU A 34 19.93 -21.09 25.84
N LYS A 35 19.48 -21.54 24.71
CA LYS A 35 19.82 -22.87 24.18
C LYS A 35 20.05 -22.76 22.68
N GLU A 36 21.32 -22.62 22.32
CA GLU A 36 21.81 -22.83 20.97
C GLU A 36 21.38 -24.21 20.46
N SER A 37 20.60 -24.21 19.37
CA SER A 37 20.51 -25.35 18.47
C SER A 37 21.05 -24.90 17.12
N SER A 38 22.34 -25.12 16.92
CA SER A 38 23.01 -24.90 15.65
C SER A 38 22.49 -25.93 14.63
N VAL A 39 21.47 -25.55 13.88
CA VAL A 39 21.17 -26.19 12.62
C VAL A 39 22.09 -25.56 11.56
N ILE A 40 23.14 -26.30 11.20
CA ILE A 40 23.96 -26.00 10.03
C ILE A 40 23.04 -26.10 8.80
N LYS A 41 22.48 -24.99 8.37
CA LYS A 41 21.87 -24.87 7.04
C LYS A 41 23.02 -24.89 6.03
N ASN A 42 22.99 -25.86 5.12
CA ASN A 42 23.82 -25.87 3.92
C ASN A 42 23.72 -24.50 3.22
N PRO A 43 24.79 -24.03 2.53
CA PRO A 43 24.70 -22.83 1.73
C PRO A 43 23.69 -23.10 0.61
N THR A 44 22.48 -22.61 0.83
CA THR A 44 21.45 -22.54 -0.20
C THR A 44 21.99 -21.59 -1.26
N VAL A 45 21.95 -22.00 -2.51
CA VAL A 45 22.16 -21.15 -3.68
C VAL A 45 21.38 -19.86 -3.41
N LEU A 46 22.06 -18.73 -3.40
CA LEU A 46 21.41 -17.43 -3.33
C LEU A 46 20.54 -17.35 -4.58
N GLU A 47 19.24 -17.56 -4.45
CA GLU A 47 18.29 -17.18 -5.48
C GLU A 47 18.49 -15.68 -5.75
N ASP A 48 18.39 -15.27 -7.01
CA ASP A 48 18.47 -13.85 -7.39
C ASP A 48 17.38 -13.08 -6.65
N THR A 49 17.79 -12.40 -5.57
CA THR A 49 16.89 -11.57 -4.76
C THR A 49 16.95 -10.13 -5.23
N ILE A 50 15.85 -9.44 -5.11
CA ILE A 50 15.65 -8.03 -5.47
C ILE A 50 15.40 -7.28 -4.17
N GLU A 51 16.09 -6.16 -4.01
CA GLU A 51 15.86 -5.24 -2.91
C GLU A 51 14.84 -4.18 -3.35
N ILE A 52 13.78 -4.02 -2.56
CA ILE A 52 12.71 -3.06 -2.76
C ILE A 52 12.74 -2.09 -1.59
N VAL A 53 12.89 -0.81 -1.90
CA VAL A 53 12.90 0.28 -0.92
C VAL A 53 11.57 1.01 -0.96
N PHE A 54 10.86 1.06 0.16
CA PHE A 54 9.67 1.88 0.30
C PHE A 54 10.11 3.31 0.67
N PRO A 55 9.84 4.30 -0.18
CA PRO A 55 10.28 5.67 0.07
C PRO A 55 9.44 6.34 1.17
N GLU A 56 10.00 7.32 1.88
CA GLU A 56 9.33 8.10 2.94
C GLU A 56 7.97 8.67 2.48
N GLN A 57 7.87 9.07 1.22
CA GLN A 57 6.60 9.55 0.65
C GLN A 57 5.49 8.50 0.66
N PHE A 58 5.83 7.19 0.68
CA PHE A 58 4.84 6.11 0.78
C PHE A 58 4.25 6.04 2.19
N GLU A 59 5.04 6.29 3.22
CA GLU A 59 4.57 6.38 4.60
C GLU A 59 3.54 7.51 4.74
N GLY A 60 3.86 8.69 4.18
CA GLY A 60 2.93 9.82 4.15
C GLY A 60 1.63 9.53 3.39
N LEU A 61 1.67 8.70 2.34
CA LEU A 61 0.49 8.29 1.59
C LEU A 61 -0.33 7.21 2.31
N SER A 62 0.33 6.20 2.85
CA SER A 62 -0.31 5.04 3.50
C SER A 62 -0.80 5.37 4.91
N GLY A 63 -0.16 6.33 5.58
CA GLY A 63 -0.41 6.66 6.97
C GLY A 63 0.25 5.70 7.95
N TYR A 64 1.12 4.81 7.49
CA TYR A 64 1.97 3.97 8.31
C TYR A 64 3.27 4.71 8.60
N ASP A 65 3.79 4.63 9.83
CA ASP A 65 5.19 4.85 10.11
C ASP A 65 6.02 3.61 9.75
N GLU A 66 7.34 3.68 9.87
CA GLU A 66 8.24 2.62 9.44
C GLU A 66 7.96 1.30 10.17
N GLU A 67 7.69 1.34 11.47
CA GLU A 67 7.41 0.15 12.29
C GLU A 67 6.08 -0.50 11.86
N ALA A 68 5.04 0.31 11.73
CA ALA A 68 3.73 -0.15 11.29
C ALA A 68 3.75 -0.68 9.84
N LEU A 69 4.58 -0.10 8.95
CA LEU A 69 4.75 -0.60 7.60
C LEU A 69 5.47 -1.95 7.57
N VAL A 70 6.54 -2.11 8.36
CA VAL A 70 7.23 -3.41 8.51
C VAL A 70 6.27 -4.48 9.01
N ASP A 71 5.48 -4.17 10.03
CA ASP A 71 4.50 -5.11 10.59
C ASP A 71 3.41 -5.44 9.57
N TYR A 72 2.86 -4.43 8.88
CA TYR A 72 1.88 -4.64 7.82
C TYR A 72 2.40 -5.57 6.71
N LEU A 73 3.63 -5.35 6.24
CA LEU A 73 4.24 -6.17 5.20
C LEU A 73 4.44 -7.62 5.69
N LYS A 74 4.93 -7.82 6.91
CA LYS A 74 5.12 -9.15 7.48
C LYS A 74 3.80 -9.90 7.68
N GLU A 75 2.79 -9.24 8.23
CA GLU A 75 1.48 -9.84 8.49
C GLU A 75 0.74 -10.26 7.22
N ASN A 76 0.92 -9.52 6.12
CA ASN A 76 0.21 -9.76 4.87
C ASN A 76 1.03 -10.54 3.83
N SER A 77 2.27 -10.92 4.16
CA SER A 77 3.17 -11.59 3.22
C SER A 77 2.86 -13.07 2.99
N ASP A 78 2.18 -13.71 3.94
CA ASP A 78 2.06 -15.18 3.98
C ASP A 78 3.43 -15.89 3.83
N GLY A 79 4.49 -15.24 4.30
CA GLY A 79 5.87 -15.71 4.22
C GLY A 79 6.58 -15.44 2.87
N ASN A 80 5.96 -14.70 1.96
CA ASN A 80 6.55 -14.37 0.66
C ASN A 80 7.48 -13.15 0.76
N TYR A 81 8.59 -13.33 1.43
CA TYR A 81 9.73 -12.41 1.51
C TYR A 81 10.95 -13.13 2.11
N GLN A 82 12.14 -12.66 1.81
CA GLN A 82 13.38 -13.12 2.44
C GLN A 82 13.71 -12.30 3.68
N LYS A 83 13.50 -10.99 3.61
CA LYS A 83 13.76 -10.05 4.68
C LYS A 83 12.89 -8.81 4.57
N ILE A 84 12.40 -8.29 5.70
CA ILE A 84 11.76 -6.98 5.81
C ILE A 84 12.30 -6.31 7.06
N GLU A 85 12.88 -5.13 6.90
CA GLU A 85 13.47 -4.36 8.01
C GLU A 85 13.45 -2.86 7.72
N CYS A 86 13.58 -2.06 8.76
CA CYS A 86 13.83 -0.63 8.65
C CYS A 86 15.35 -0.38 8.75
N ILE A 87 15.92 0.29 7.75
CA ILE A 87 17.34 0.71 7.72
C ILE A 87 17.36 2.21 7.47
N ASP A 88 18.01 2.95 8.37
CA ASP A 88 18.18 4.41 8.27
C ASP A 88 16.85 5.18 8.04
N GLY A 89 15.75 4.70 8.64
CA GLY A 89 14.43 5.31 8.50
C GLY A 89 13.71 4.97 7.19
N GLN A 90 14.15 3.95 6.46
CA GLN A 90 13.48 3.45 5.26
C GLN A 90 13.15 1.97 5.41
N VAL A 91 11.96 1.59 4.99
CA VAL A 91 11.55 0.18 4.98
C VAL A 91 12.07 -0.49 3.72
N ASN A 92 12.85 -1.56 3.94
CA ASN A 92 13.45 -2.36 2.89
C ASN A 92 12.87 -3.78 2.93
N MET A 93 12.49 -4.29 1.76
CA MET A 93 12.06 -5.67 1.56
C MET A 93 13.01 -6.34 0.57
N VAL A 94 13.54 -7.51 0.95
CA VAL A 94 14.31 -8.38 0.05
C VAL A 94 13.44 -9.56 -0.31
N ALA A 95 13.23 -9.77 -1.59
CA ALA A 95 12.33 -10.81 -2.11
C ALA A 95 12.87 -11.40 -3.42
N THR A 96 12.49 -12.62 -3.72
CA THR A 96 12.67 -13.22 -5.05
C THR A 96 11.65 -12.66 -6.05
N GLN A 97 11.86 -12.89 -7.34
CA GLN A 97 10.88 -12.50 -8.35
C GLN A 97 9.51 -13.14 -8.12
N GLU A 98 9.46 -14.40 -7.69
CA GLU A 98 8.20 -15.12 -7.39
C GLU A 98 7.45 -14.47 -6.21
N GLU A 99 8.18 -14.07 -5.17
CA GLU A 99 7.60 -13.39 -4.02
C GLU A 99 7.10 -11.98 -4.39
N ILE A 100 7.78 -11.27 -5.29
CA ILE A 100 7.31 -9.98 -5.84
C ILE A 100 6.00 -10.17 -6.62
N GLU A 101 5.90 -11.20 -7.46
CA GLU A 101 4.65 -11.49 -8.19
C GLU A 101 3.49 -11.84 -7.24
N TYR A 102 3.76 -12.54 -6.13
CA TYR A 102 2.77 -12.72 -5.07
C TYR A 102 2.26 -11.37 -4.54
N TRP A 103 3.18 -10.45 -4.24
CA TRP A 103 2.82 -9.14 -3.73
C TRP A 103 2.05 -8.29 -4.74
N LYS A 104 2.40 -8.35 -6.02
CA LYS A 104 1.64 -7.69 -7.08
C LYS A 104 0.21 -8.24 -7.15
N GLY A 105 0.04 -9.55 -7.10
CA GLY A 105 -1.28 -10.18 -7.06
C GLY A 105 -2.09 -9.81 -5.81
N TYR A 106 -1.44 -9.68 -4.65
CA TYR A 106 -2.06 -9.18 -3.42
C TYR A 106 -2.60 -7.75 -3.61
N VAL A 107 -1.79 -6.88 -4.20
CA VAL A 107 -2.17 -5.49 -4.47
C VAL A 107 -3.34 -5.40 -5.47
N GLU A 108 -3.28 -6.13 -6.57
CA GLU A 108 -4.34 -6.18 -7.58
C GLU A 108 -5.67 -6.62 -6.99
N LYS A 109 -5.65 -7.69 -6.19
CA LYS A 109 -6.84 -8.17 -5.48
C LYS A 109 -7.44 -7.08 -4.58
N HIS A 110 -6.62 -6.31 -3.87
CA HIS A 110 -7.12 -5.26 -2.99
C HIS A 110 -7.68 -4.07 -3.76
N ILE A 111 -7.15 -3.75 -4.95
CA ILE A 111 -7.72 -2.76 -5.87
C ILE A 111 -9.12 -3.21 -6.32
N ASP A 112 -9.28 -4.48 -6.71
CA ASP A 112 -10.57 -5.06 -7.08
C ASP A 112 -11.57 -5.06 -5.91
N ASP A 113 -11.11 -5.34 -4.69
CA ASP A 113 -11.93 -5.25 -3.48
C ASP A 113 -12.44 -3.81 -3.25
N GLN A 114 -11.60 -2.78 -3.46
CA GLN A 114 -12.04 -1.38 -3.37
C GLN A 114 -13.06 -1.03 -4.46
N LYS A 115 -12.86 -1.53 -5.67
CA LYS A 115 -13.84 -1.40 -6.77
C LYS A 115 -15.18 -2.05 -6.41
N ALA A 116 -15.17 -3.25 -5.85
CA ALA A 116 -16.38 -3.95 -5.42
C ALA A 116 -17.11 -3.19 -4.30
N VAL A 117 -16.37 -2.64 -3.32
CA VAL A 117 -16.95 -1.78 -2.27
C VAL A 117 -17.61 -0.55 -2.88
N LEU A 118 -16.96 0.10 -3.84
CA LEU A 118 -17.49 1.29 -4.52
C LEU A 118 -18.78 0.99 -5.27
N THR A 119 -18.79 -0.07 -6.06
CA THR A 119 -19.98 -0.54 -6.80
C THR A 119 -21.12 -0.93 -5.84
N GLY A 120 -20.79 -1.49 -4.67
CA GLY A 120 -21.74 -1.79 -3.60
C GLY A 120 -22.39 -0.55 -2.97
N ILE A 121 -21.72 0.61 -3.01
CA ILE A 121 -22.30 1.88 -2.57
C ILE A 121 -23.36 2.36 -3.55
N ASN A 122 -23.05 2.32 -4.84
CA ASN A 122 -23.97 2.64 -5.94
C ASN A 122 -23.49 1.93 -7.21
N GLN A 123 -24.38 1.18 -7.85
CA GLN A 123 -24.09 0.44 -9.09
C GLN A 123 -23.70 1.32 -10.29
N LYS A 124 -23.91 2.63 -10.19
CA LYS A 124 -23.48 3.60 -11.20
C LYS A 124 -22.03 4.11 -10.97
N TYR A 125 -21.40 3.68 -9.88
CA TYR A 125 -20.01 3.99 -9.61
C TYR A 125 -19.14 2.89 -10.16
N ASP A 126 -18.05 3.27 -10.81
CA ASP A 126 -17.02 2.35 -11.25
C ASP A 126 -15.64 3.00 -11.07
N MET A 127 -14.62 2.18 -11.00
CA MET A 127 -13.24 2.61 -10.87
C MET A 127 -12.35 1.66 -11.65
N CYS A 128 -11.39 2.21 -12.37
CA CYS A 128 -10.36 1.41 -13.03
C CYS A 128 -9.00 2.11 -12.95
N CYS A 129 -7.96 1.30 -12.88
CA CYS A 129 -6.58 1.74 -13.04
C CYS A 129 -6.11 1.45 -14.46
N ASN A 130 -5.11 2.20 -14.92
CA ASN A 130 -4.39 1.84 -16.14
C ASN A 130 -3.34 0.74 -15.86
N ASP A 131 -2.75 0.17 -16.90
CA ASP A 131 -1.79 -0.95 -16.80
C ASP A 131 -0.53 -0.60 -15.98
N SER A 132 -0.16 0.66 -15.90
CA SER A 132 1.00 1.14 -15.11
C SER A 132 0.64 1.51 -13.67
N TYR A 133 -0.61 1.38 -13.27
CA TYR A 133 -1.13 1.76 -11.94
C TYR A 133 -0.79 3.20 -11.52
N ASN A 134 -0.59 4.12 -12.48
CA ASN A 134 -0.32 5.53 -12.21
C ASN A 134 -1.53 6.44 -12.43
N THR A 135 -2.62 5.89 -12.93
CA THR A 135 -3.86 6.63 -13.20
C THR A 135 -5.07 5.85 -12.70
N ILE A 136 -5.87 6.50 -11.86
CA ILE A 136 -7.14 6.00 -11.37
C ILE A 136 -8.26 6.81 -12.03
N ASN A 137 -9.14 6.14 -12.78
CA ASN A 137 -10.35 6.75 -13.32
C ASN A 137 -11.53 6.34 -12.47
N MET A 138 -12.17 7.30 -11.82
CA MET A 138 -13.39 7.11 -11.06
C MET A 138 -14.59 7.65 -11.83
N TYR A 139 -15.52 6.77 -12.15
CA TYR A 139 -16.79 7.09 -12.81
C TYR A 139 -17.88 7.25 -11.76
N TYR A 140 -18.69 8.31 -11.88
CA TYR A 140 -19.73 8.60 -10.90
C TYR A 140 -20.94 9.29 -11.51
N ASP A 141 -22.11 9.12 -10.88
CA ASP A 141 -23.31 9.91 -11.11
C ASP A 141 -23.35 11.13 -10.15
N GLN A 142 -24.12 12.16 -10.48
CA GLN A 142 -24.18 13.46 -9.75
C GLN A 142 -24.55 13.36 -8.27
N GLU A 143 -25.14 12.28 -7.82
CA GLU A 143 -25.54 12.06 -6.42
C GLU A 143 -24.45 11.40 -5.56
N LEU A 144 -23.18 11.76 -5.77
CA LEU A 144 -22.06 11.15 -5.09
C LEU A 144 -22.16 11.28 -3.56
N SER A 145 -22.18 10.14 -2.86
CA SER A 145 -21.79 10.10 -1.44
C SER A 145 -20.26 10.25 -1.36
N PHE A 146 -19.79 11.50 -1.48
CA PHE A 146 -18.39 11.88 -1.70
C PHE A 146 -17.43 11.22 -0.71
N LYS A 147 -17.83 11.13 0.57
CA LYS A 147 -16.94 10.62 1.62
C LYS A 147 -16.56 9.15 1.46
N LYS A 148 -17.53 8.29 1.12
CA LYS A 148 -17.25 6.84 0.97
C LYS A 148 -16.49 6.53 -0.31
N ALA A 149 -16.88 7.16 -1.41
CA ALA A 149 -16.20 7.01 -2.68
C ALA A 149 -14.76 7.52 -2.62
N PHE A 150 -14.53 8.66 -1.97
CA PHE A 150 -13.18 9.22 -1.76
C PHE A 150 -12.30 8.28 -0.93
N SER A 151 -12.85 7.58 0.05
CA SER A 151 -12.12 6.57 0.83
C SER A 151 -11.67 5.39 -0.04
N CYS A 152 -12.51 4.88 -0.95
CA CYS A 152 -12.13 3.80 -1.86
C CYS A 152 -11.00 4.25 -2.81
N VAL A 153 -11.11 5.44 -3.39
CA VAL A 153 -10.08 6.01 -4.26
C VAL A 153 -8.76 6.21 -3.51
N GLY A 154 -8.81 6.71 -2.26
CA GLY A 154 -7.61 6.91 -1.44
C GLY A 154 -6.90 5.58 -1.14
N LYS A 155 -7.64 4.54 -0.77
CA LYS A 155 -7.06 3.21 -0.56
C LYS A 155 -6.49 2.62 -1.86
N THR A 156 -7.20 2.78 -2.98
CA THR A 156 -6.69 2.35 -4.28
C THR A 156 -5.39 3.08 -4.64
N ALA A 157 -5.26 4.36 -4.30
CA ALA A 157 -4.02 5.10 -4.54
C ALA A 157 -2.84 4.52 -3.76
N ILE A 158 -3.04 4.07 -2.51
CA ILE A 158 -2.00 3.39 -1.73
C ILE A 158 -1.56 2.10 -2.42
N TYR A 159 -2.50 1.28 -2.87
CA TYR A 159 -2.19 0.05 -3.59
C TYR A 159 -1.53 0.30 -4.94
N CYS A 160 -1.96 1.32 -5.68
CA CYS A 160 -1.30 1.73 -6.93
C CYS A 160 0.16 2.17 -6.71
N ALA A 161 0.43 2.93 -5.64
CA ALA A 161 1.80 3.29 -5.25
C ALA A 161 2.63 2.05 -4.91
N MET A 162 2.08 1.16 -4.09
CA MET A 162 2.74 -0.09 -3.72
C MET A 162 3.07 -0.94 -4.95
N TYR A 163 2.15 -1.07 -5.91
CA TYR A 163 2.41 -1.79 -7.16
C TYR A 163 3.60 -1.21 -7.92
N GLN A 164 3.63 0.12 -8.10
CA GLN A 164 4.73 0.79 -8.80
C GLN A 164 6.08 0.60 -8.09
N ILE A 165 6.11 0.64 -6.76
CA ILE A 165 7.32 0.37 -5.96
C ILE A 165 7.79 -1.08 -6.18
N LEU A 166 6.88 -2.05 -6.15
CA LEU A 166 7.16 -3.46 -6.41
C LEU A 166 7.62 -3.71 -7.86
N ASP A 167 7.22 -2.85 -8.79
CA ASP A 167 7.64 -2.87 -10.20
C ASP A 167 8.97 -2.12 -10.44
N GLY A 168 9.65 -1.70 -9.38
CA GLY A 168 10.95 -1.04 -9.42
C GLY A 168 10.89 0.48 -9.66
N ASN A 169 9.73 1.11 -9.44
CA ASN A 169 9.57 2.56 -9.55
C ASN A 169 9.28 3.19 -8.16
N PRO A 170 10.34 3.52 -7.38
CA PRO A 170 10.16 4.18 -6.08
C PRO A 170 9.65 5.63 -6.21
N ASP A 171 9.86 6.29 -7.34
CA ASP A 171 9.37 7.64 -7.64
C ASP A 171 7.94 7.57 -8.23
N TYR A 172 7.08 6.80 -7.59
CA TYR A 172 5.72 6.59 -8.05
C TYR A 172 4.95 7.90 -8.17
N SER A 173 3.98 7.93 -9.08
CA SER A 173 3.04 9.03 -9.23
C SER A 173 1.63 8.51 -9.44
N ILE A 174 0.64 9.21 -8.88
CA ILE A 174 -0.76 8.80 -9.02
C ILE A 174 -1.60 10.00 -9.44
N GLN A 175 -2.26 9.84 -10.58
CA GLN A 175 -3.26 10.77 -11.06
C GLN A 175 -4.65 10.18 -10.86
N THR A 176 -5.56 10.95 -10.27
CA THR A 176 -6.97 10.56 -10.15
C THR A 176 -7.84 11.43 -11.03
N ASN A 177 -8.63 10.81 -11.89
CA ASN A 177 -9.61 11.47 -12.74
C ASN A 177 -11.02 11.14 -12.23
N PHE A 178 -11.80 12.16 -11.95
CA PHE A 178 -13.22 12.03 -11.63
C PHE A 178 -14.04 12.32 -12.89
N ILE A 179 -14.75 11.31 -13.37
CA ILE A 179 -15.47 11.33 -14.65
C ILE A 179 -16.96 11.19 -14.35
N SER A 180 -17.71 12.24 -14.62
CA SER A 180 -19.16 12.18 -14.55
C SER A 180 -19.71 11.69 -15.86
N ASP A 181 -20.40 10.53 -15.84
CA ASP A 181 -21.15 10.02 -16.98
C ASP A 181 -22.54 10.64 -16.99
N PHE A 182 -22.90 11.24 -18.11
CA PHE A 182 -24.23 11.82 -18.40
C PHE A 182 -24.77 11.29 -19.71
#